data_2931b592ee7a75d8b688a9a94f50d4d1
#
_entry.id   2931b592ee7a75d8b688a9a94f50d4d1
#
_cell.length_a   1.000
_cell.length_b   1.000
_cell.length_c   1.000
_cell.angle_alpha   90.00
_cell.angle_beta   90.00
_cell.angle_gamma   90.00
#
_symmetry.space_group_name_H-M   'P 1'
#
loop_
_entity.id
_entity.type
_entity.pdbx_description
1 polymer ?
#
loop_
_entity_poly.entity_id
_entity_poly.type
_entity_poly.pdbx_seq_one_letter_code
_entity_poly.pdbx_strand_id
1 'polypeptide(L)'
;MPRRGAHARRSAAEWRARSMLAIAAAGLGAVSVSHSLAYAMRFAAVERAHSLAPWDGRITALLSAKLSGPEASTADRRSADGLARQALQQDPTAVPAVATLGIDAQIRGATSTARRIFTYSEMLSRRDFRTRIWAIEDAVGRGDIPGALRNYDIALRTSRIAPDLLFPVLISAITDDKVRAALVRTLATRPAWGDQFIAYVSGNGPDASATARLFEALQQRGIAQSEGATAALVSRLLSGGKVEDAWRYYSSVHPGVDRRLSRDSEFVANLTNPSSFDWNLVGDSGILATIQRGERGGIFDFSVPPSLGGPLLEQTQWLPPGVYILEGHSIGVNQPDTTLPYWVLHCGEGRELGRVVVPASEQDNGRFVGRFRVPADCPIQHLTLMARATEQMTGTTGQINRVRLRPVGK
;
A
#
# COMPACT_ATOMS: atom_id res chain seq x y z
N MET A 1 87.20 -6.69 3.82
CA MET A 1 86.95 -7.04 5.25
C MET A 1 85.64 -6.37 5.67
N PRO A 2 84.56 -7.10 5.97
CA PRO A 2 83.34 -6.48 6.48
C PRO A 2 83.44 -6.28 7.98
N ARG A 3 83.24 -5.05 8.44
CA ARG A 3 83.17 -4.73 9.87
C ARG A 3 81.96 -5.42 10.51
N ARG A 4 82.21 -6.39 11.37
CA ARG A 4 81.23 -6.95 12.29
C ARG A 4 80.79 -5.84 13.25
N GLY A 5 79.57 -5.31 13.10
CA GLY A 5 78.97 -4.39 14.04
C GLY A 5 78.85 -5.08 15.40
N ALA A 6 79.48 -4.55 16.43
CA ALA A 6 79.32 -4.99 17.80
C ALA A 6 77.83 -4.71 18.24
N HIS A 7 77.02 -5.78 18.46
CA HIS A 7 75.76 -5.67 19.08
C HIS A 7 75.98 -5.20 20.54
N ALA A 8 75.79 -3.92 20.80
CA ALA A 8 75.78 -3.40 22.16
C ALA A 8 74.71 -4.15 23.00
N ARG A 9 75.18 -4.82 24.08
CA ARG A 9 74.30 -5.46 25.02
C ARG A 9 73.41 -4.41 25.67
N ARG A 10 72.14 -4.45 25.41
CA ARG A 10 71.10 -3.52 25.93
C ARG A 10 71.04 -3.66 27.45
N SER A 11 70.82 -2.55 28.16
CA SER A 11 70.72 -2.51 29.61
C SER A 11 69.42 -3.18 30.10
N ALA A 12 69.39 -3.70 31.32
CA ALA A 12 68.18 -4.26 31.92
C ALA A 12 67.04 -3.25 32.04
N ALA A 13 67.37 -1.96 32.14
CA ALA A 13 66.42 -0.87 32.14
C ALA A 13 65.70 -0.68 30.80
N GLU A 14 66.48 -0.77 29.67
CA GLU A 14 65.89 -0.72 28.30
C GLU A 14 64.97 -1.92 28.02
N TRP A 15 65.34 -3.09 28.50
CA TRP A 15 64.46 -4.27 28.36
C TRP A 15 63.17 -4.13 29.15
N ARG A 16 63.18 -3.60 30.38
CA ARG A 16 61.98 -3.33 31.17
C ARG A 16 61.08 -2.28 30.52
N ALA A 17 61.66 -1.19 30.02
CA ALA A 17 60.91 -0.14 29.29
C ALA A 17 60.20 -0.71 28.04
N ARG A 18 60.94 -1.51 27.24
CA ARG A 18 60.37 -2.12 26.02
C ARG A 18 59.31 -3.14 26.33
N SER A 19 59.49 -3.96 27.38
CA SER A 19 58.44 -4.93 27.83
C SER A 19 57.19 -4.20 28.30
N MET A 20 57.33 -3.11 29.07
CA MET A 20 56.17 -2.30 29.48
C MET A 20 55.48 -1.67 28.28
N LEU A 21 56.20 -1.11 27.32
CA LEU A 21 55.62 -0.58 26.09
C LEU A 21 54.93 -1.67 25.23
N ALA A 22 55.53 -2.84 25.13
CA ALA A 22 54.95 -3.97 24.40
C ALA A 22 53.64 -4.46 25.07
N ILE A 23 53.61 -4.55 26.40
CA ILE A 23 52.42 -4.92 27.16
C ILE A 23 51.33 -3.86 27.00
N ALA A 24 51.70 -2.57 27.10
CA ALA A 24 50.75 -1.47 26.90
C ALA A 24 50.19 -1.45 25.48
N ALA A 25 51.03 -1.65 24.46
CA ALA A 25 50.60 -1.72 23.07
C ALA A 25 49.71 -2.95 22.79
N ALA A 26 50.03 -4.12 23.37
CA ALA A 26 49.18 -5.31 23.30
C ALA A 26 47.84 -5.10 24.00
N GLY A 27 47.83 -4.46 25.16
CA GLY A 27 46.59 -4.11 25.89
C GLY A 27 45.71 -3.15 25.11
N LEU A 28 46.28 -2.09 24.55
CA LEU A 28 45.56 -1.15 23.69
C LEU A 28 45.02 -1.80 22.42
N GLY A 29 45.83 -2.68 21.83
CA GLY A 29 45.43 -3.46 20.66
C GLY A 29 44.24 -4.39 20.98
N ALA A 30 44.28 -5.09 22.10
CA ALA A 30 43.20 -5.97 22.54
C ALA A 30 41.88 -5.18 22.79
N VAL A 31 41.99 -4.02 23.48
CA VAL A 31 40.81 -3.15 23.72
C VAL A 31 40.24 -2.61 22.41
N SER A 32 41.12 -2.19 21.47
CA SER A 32 40.69 -1.68 20.17
C SER A 32 39.97 -2.75 19.34
N VAL A 33 40.52 -3.97 19.30
CA VAL A 33 39.90 -5.09 18.57
C VAL A 33 38.59 -5.49 19.24
N SER A 34 38.56 -5.62 20.57
CA SER A 34 37.35 -5.93 21.34
C SER A 34 36.24 -4.92 21.10
N HIS A 35 36.58 -3.64 21.16
CA HIS A 35 35.62 -2.53 20.92
C HIS A 35 35.09 -2.54 19.46
N SER A 36 36.01 -2.71 18.48
CA SER A 36 35.62 -2.77 17.07
C SER A 36 34.69 -3.95 16.77
N LEU A 37 34.97 -5.11 17.35
CA LEU A 37 34.14 -6.31 17.22
C LEU A 37 32.78 -6.10 17.91
N ALA A 38 32.76 -5.57 19.14
CA ALA A 38 31.54 -5.22 19.83
C ALA A 38 30.67 -4.27 19.01
N TYR A 39 31.29 -3.24 18.42
CA TYR A 39 30.57 -2.25 17.61
C TYR A 39 29.99 -2.88 16.32
N ALA A 40 30.74 -3.78 15.67
CA ALA A 40 30.28 -4.49 14.48
C ALA A 40 29.05 -5.36 14.75
N MET A 41 29.00 -6.03 15.91
CA MET A 41 27.92 -6.95 16.26
C MET A 41 26.81 -6.35 17.16
N ARG A 42 26.85 -5.03 17.45
CA ARG A 42 25.96 -4.37 18.43
C ARG A 42 24.45 -4.52 18.14
N PHE A 43 24.06 -4.70 16.88
CA PHE A 43 22.65 -4.91 16.51
C PHE A 43 22.28 -6.38 16.34
N ALA A 44 23.22 -7.23 15.93
CA ALA A 44 22.97 -8.65 15.70
C ALA A 44 23.05 -9.48 16.98
N ALA A 45 23.98 -9.15 17.90
CA ALA A 45 24.23 -9.90 19.12
C ALA A 45 24.64 -8.95 20.27
N VAL A 46 23.68 -8.12 20.72
CA VAL A 46 23.93 -7.04 21.66
C VAL A 46 24.48 -7.50 23.00
N GLU A 47 24.10 -8.69 23.50
CA GLU A 47 24.62 -9.29 24.73
C GLU A 47 26.12 -9.58 24.62
N ARG A 48 26.55 -10.21 23.50
CA ARG A 48 27.95 -10.46 23.21
C ARG A 48 28.72 -9.15 22.98
N ALA A 49 28.10 -8.19 22.31
CA ALA A 49 28.70 -6.86 22.14
C ALA A 49 28.97 -6.20 23.50
N HIS A 50 27.99 -6.25 24.41
CA HIS A 50 28.13 -5.69 25.75
C HIS A 50 29.21 -6.42 26.58
N SER A 51 29.31 -7.76 26.48
CA SER A 51 30.38 -8.51 27.18
C SER A 51 31.79 -8.15 26.70
N LEU A 52 31.94 -7.74 25.43
CA LEU A 52 33.21 -7.30 24.85
C LEU A 52 33.56 -5.85 25.16
N ALA A 53 32.56 -4.98 25.35
CA ALA A 53 32.76 -3.57 25.61
C ALA A 53 31.71 -3.05 26.64
N PRO A 54 31.76 -3.50 27.91
CA PRO A 54 30.78 -3.08 28.94
C PRO A 54 30.91 -1.62 29.38
N TRP A 55 31.99 -0.96 28.96
CA TRP A 55 32.24 0.46 29.20
C TRP A 55 31.66 1.37 28.10
N ASP A 56 31.12 0.80 27.01
CA ASP A 56 30.52 1.58 25.93
C ASP A 56 29.04 1.85 26.23
N GLY A 57 28.71 3.13 26.51
CA GLY A 57 27.37 3.55 26.86
C GLY A 57 26.34 3.32 25.75
N ARG A 58 26.74 3.36 24.48
CA ARG A 58 25.83 3.11 23.36
C ARG A 58 25.45 1.65 23.26
N ILE A 59 26.42 0.73 23.46
CA ILE A 59 26.15 -0.71 23.46
C ILE A 59 25.32 -1.09 24.69
N THR A 60 25.65 -0.55 25.87
CA THR A 60 24.88 -0.72 27.10
C THR A 60 23.44 -0.23 26.94
N ALA A 61 23.23 0.90 26.26
CA ALA A 61 21.91 1.44 25.97
C ALA A 61 21.10 0.54 25.03
N LEU A 62 21.73 -0.06 24.02
CA LEU A 62 21.06 -1.02 23.13
C LEU A 62 20.63 -2.29 23.88
N LEU A 63 21.47 -2.78 24.81
CA LEU A 63 21.10 -3.91 25.65
C LEU A 63 19.92 -3.57 26.57
N SER A 64 19.92 -2.39 27.21
CA SER A 64 18.78 -1.93 28.02
C SER A 64 17.50 -1.86 27.19
N ALA A 65 17.58 -1.36 25.94
CA ALA A 65 16.45 -1.26 25.03
C ALA A 65 15.89 -2.63 24.64
N LYS A 66 16.77 -3.63 24.41
CA LYS A 66 16.36 -5.00 24.12
C LYS A 66 15.61 -5.64 25.30
N LEU A 67 16.11 -5.47 26.52
CA LEU A 67 15.48 -6.01 27.73
C LEU A 67 14.18 -5.30 28.13
N SER A 68 13.88 -4.13 27.56
CA SER A 68 12.63 -3.40 27.80
C SER A 68 11.61 -3.58 26.66
N GLY A 69 11.65 -4.69 25.94
CA GLY A 69 10.69 -5.01 24.89
C GLY A 69 9.24 -5.16 25.38
N PRO A 70 8.26 -5.32 24.47
CA PRO A 70 6.84 -5.44 24.84
C PRO A 70 6.56 -6.60 25.81
N GLU A 71 7.21 -7.73 25.63
CA GLU A 71 7.05 -8.96 26.45
C GLU A 71 7.99 -9.05 27.66
N ALA A 72 8.71 -7.95 27.97
CA ALA A 72 9.69 -7.97 29.05
C ALA A 72 9.05 -8.25 30.41
N SER A 73 9.63 -9.19 31.15
CA SER A 73 9.23 -9.46 32.53
C SER A 73 9.58 -8.31 33.46
N THR A 74 9.01 -8.32 34.68
CA THR A 74 9.35 -7.32 35.72
C THR A 74 10.84 -7.36 36.08
N ALA A 75 11.48 -8.54 36.01
CA ALA A 75 12.91 -8.69 36.26
C ALA A 75 13.74 -8.07 35.13
N ASP A 76 13.36 -8.34 33.86
CA ASP A 76 14.02 -7.75 32.69
C ASP A 76 13.92 -6.22 32.70
N ARG A 77 12.77 -5.66 33.04
CA ARG A 77 12.58 -4.21 33.14
C ARG A 77 13.45 -3.57 34.22
N ARG A 78 13.59 -4.23 35.38
CA ARG A 78 14.51 -3.75 36.42
C ARG A 78 15.98 -3.76 35.97
N SER A 79 16.37 -4.82 35.27
CA SER A 79 17.70 -4.93 34.67
C SER A 79 17.91 -3.88 33.59
N ALA A 80 16.91 -3.65 32.74
CA ALA A 80 16.92 -2.60 31.71
C ALA A 80 17.05 -1.19 32.29
N ASP A 81 16.34 -0.88 33.39
CA ASP A 81 16.45 0.40 34.09
C ASP A 81 17.87 0.63 34.64
N GLY A 82 18.45 -0.38 35.28
CA GLY A 82 19.83 -0.34 35.78
C GLY A 82 20.85 -0.09 34.65
N LEU A 83 20.75 -0.87 33.58
CA LEU A 83 21.62 -0.72 32.41
C LEU A 83 21.43 0.66 31.72
N ALA A 84 20.19 1.16 31.64
CA ALA A 84 19.92 2.46 31.04
C ALA A 84 20.58 3.59 31.83
N ARG A 85 20.53 3.54 33.18
CA ARG A 85 21.23 4.51 34.07
C ARG A 85 22.74 4.41 33.90
N GLN A 86 23.29 3.20 33.86
CA GLN A 86 24.71 2.96 33.59
C GLN A 86 25.11 3.55 32.24
N ALA A 87 24.35 3.27 31.20
CA ALA A 87 24.59 3.78 29.86
C ALA A 87 24.67 5.32 29.82
N LEU A 88 23.76 6.01 30.53
CA LEU A 88 23.74 7.46 30.55
C LEU A 88 24.89 8.07 31.38
N GLN A 89 25.44 7.32 32.35
CA GLN A 89 26.67 7.74 33.05
C GLN A 89 27.89 7.63 32.10
N GLN A 90 27.89 6.65 31.19
CA GLN A 90 28.95 6.43 30.20
C GLN A 90 28.82 7.36 28.99
N ASP A 91 27.59 7.53 28.47
CA ASP A 91 27.26 8.43 27.36
C ASP A 91 25.89 9.10 27.62
N PRO A 92 25.87 10.37 28.08
CA PRO A 92 24.60 11.09 28.31
C PRO A 92 23.74 11.27 27.06
N THR A 93 24.28 11.06 25.87
CA THR A 93 23.57 11.18 24.59
C THR A 93 23.01 9.85 24.08
N ALA A 94 23.10 8.79 24.87
CA ALA A 94 22.61 7.45 24.49
C ALA A 94 21.09 7.38 24.45
N VAL A 95 20.48 7.78 23.33
CA VAL A 95 19.03 7.88 23.12
C VAL A 95 18.26 6.61 23.49
N PRO A 96 18.74 5.38 23.16
CA PRO A 96 18.00 4.16 23.53
C PRO A 96 17.83 4.00 25.06
N ALA A 97 18.80 4.46 25.86
CA ALA A 97 18.72 4.43 27.32
C ALA A 97 17.69 5.45 27.84
N VAL A 98 17.67 6.66 27.27
CA VAL A 98 16.66 7.67 27.61
C VAL A 98 15.26 7.14 27.31
N ALA A 99 15.06 6.56 26.11
CA ALA A 99 13.77 5.98 25.72
C ALA A 99 13.35 4.82 26.66
N THR A 100 14.29 3.97 27.07
CA THR A 100 14.03 2.89 28.04
C THR A 100 13.52 3.44 29.37
N LEU A 101 14.17 4.45 29.93
CA LEU A 101 13.73 5.09 31.19
C LEU A 101 12.36 5.78 31.04
N GLY A 102 12.11 6.38 29.88
CA GLY A 102 10.82 7.01 29.57
C GLY A 102 9.67 5.99 29.53
N ILE A 103 9.88 4.87 28.84
CA ILE A 103 8.90 3.76 28.79
C ILE A 103 8.64 3.19 30.18
N ASP A 104 9.70 2.95 30.94
CA ASP A 104 9.57 2.42 32.29
C ASP A 104 8.82 3.40 33.25
N ALA A 105 9.07 4.69 33.11
CA ALA A 105 8.29 5.70 33.81
C ALA A 105 6.80 5.69 33.41
N GLN A 106 6.51 5.51 32.14
CA GLN A 106 5.13 5.41 31.63
C GLN A 106 4.42 4.16 32.18
N ILE A 107 5.10 3.00 32.17
CA ILE A 107 4.54 1.74 32.70
C ILE A 107 4.23 1.85 34.20
N ARG A 108 5.02 2.60 34.96
CA ARG A 108 4.76 2.88 36.38
C ARG A 108 3.66 3.93 36.59
N GLY A 109 3.03 4.45 35.56
CA GLY A 109 2.01 5.49 35.66
C GLY A 109 2.56 6.89 35.88
N ALA A 110 3.88 7.09 35.88
CA ALA A 110 4.52 8.38 36.08
C ALA A 110 4.59 9.21 34.77
N THR A 111 3.43 9.45 34.14
CA THR A 111 3.30 10.06 32.81
C THR A 111 3.97 11.44 32.72
N SER A 112 3.90 12.27 33.77
CA SER A 112 4.58 13.58 33.78
C SER A 112 6.10 13.44 33.70
N THR A 113 6.66 12.43 34.37
CA THR A 113 8.09 12.10 34.30
C THR A 113 8.45 11.51 32.95
N ALA A 114 7.66 10.58 32.43
CA ALA A 114 7.84 10.03 31.06
C ALA A 114 7.88 11.16 30.03
N ARG A 115 6.97 12.13 30.11
CA ARG A 115 6.93 13.27 29.18
C ARG A 115 8.23 14.11 29.24
N ARG A 116 8.76 14.40 30.41
CA ARG A 116 10.05 15.11 30.53
C ARG A 116 11.20 14.32 29.93
N ILE A 117 11.25 13.00 30.17
CA ILE A 117 12.30 12.12 29.66
C ILE A 117 12.20 12.04 28.12
N PHE A 118 11.00 11.86 27.55
CA PHE A 118 10.83 11.81 26.12
C PHE A 118 11.06 13.16 25.42
N THR A 119 10.76 14.29 26.07
CA THR A 119 11.15 15.62 25.57
C THR A 119 12.67 15.72 25.45
N TYR A 120 13.42 15.22 26.44
CA TYR A 120 14.88 15.15 26.35
C TYR A 120 15.34 14.21 25.22
N SER A 121 14.73 13.04 25.09
CA SER A 121 14.99 12.10 23.98
C SER A 121 14.79 12.75 22.60
N GLU A 122 13.75 13.55 22.43
CA GLU A 122 13.49 14.31 21.19
C GLU A 122 14.55 15.35 20.87
N MET A 123 15.07 16.02 21.88
CA MET A 123 16.18 16.98 21.71
C MET A 123 17.46 16.27 21.23
N LEU A 124 17.72 15.06 21.73
CA LEU A 124 18.88 14.26 21.32
C LEU A 124 18.70 13.67 19.94
N SER A 125 17.52 13.13 19.61
CA SER A 125 17.25 12.51 18.31
C SER A 125 15.78 12.56 17.94
N ARG A 126 15.49 13.18 16.79
CA ARG A 126 14.15 13.12 16.19
C ARG A 126 13.85 11.79 15.48
N ARG A 127 14.85 10.90 15.35
CA ARG A 127 14.76 9.64 14.58
C ARG A 127 14.49 8.42 15.47
N ASP A 128 14.51 8.56 16.78
CA ASP A 128 14.24 7.43 17.67
C ASP A 128 12.77 7.01 17.58
N PHE A 129 12.58 5.79 17.07
CA PHE A 129 11.24 5.28 16.77
C PHE A 129 10.40 5.05 18.04
N ARG A 130 11.02 4.59 19.14
CA ARG A 130 10.33 4.36 20.42
C ARG A 130 9.80 5.68 21.00
N THR A 131 10.60 6.72 20.91
CA THR A 131 10.20 8.08 21.29
C THR A 131 9.03 8.57 20.45
N ARG A 132 9.05 8.30 19.12
CA ARG A 132 7.93 8.69 18.24
C ARG A 132 6.65 7.95 18.55
N ILE A 133 6.71 6.63 18.80
CA ILE A 133 5.52 5.86 19.18
C ILE A 133 4.92 6.44 20.48
N TRP A 134 5.74 6.63 21.50
CA TRP A 134 5.24 7.22 22.76
C TRP A 134 4.62 8.61 22.54
N ALA A 135 5.26 9.47 21.73
CA ALA A 135 4.75 10.82 21.46
C ALA A 135 3.42 10.79 20.68
N ILE A 136 3.21 9.79 19.81
CA ILE A 136 1.91 9.54 19.15
C ILE A 136 0.86 9.18 20.21
N GLU A 137 1.15 8.20 21.06
CA GLU A 137 0.23 7.73 22.09
C GLU A 137 -0.13 8.85 23.09
N ASP A 138 0.85 9.63 23.55
CA ASP A 138 0.62 10.78 24.43
C ASP A 138 -0.24 11.87 23.78
N ALA A 139 0.00 12.15 22.50
CA ALA A 139 -0.81 13.11 21.75
C ALA A 139 -2.26 12.61 21.56
N VAL A 140 -2.44 11.33 21.20
CA VAL A 140 -3.76 10.69 21.09
C VAL A 140 -4.49 10.73 22.44
N GLY A 141 -3.81 10.36 23.53
CA GLY A 141 -4.38 10.39 24.88
C GLY A 141 -4.84 11.78 25.33
N ARG A 142 -4.26 12.84 24.78
CA ARG A 142 -4.67 14.25 25.02
C ARG A 142 -5.68 14.77 23.99
N GLY A 143 -6.07 13.98 22.99
CA GLY A 143 -6.91 14.45 21.90
C GLY A 143 -6.21 15.40 20.92
N ASP A 144 -4.88 15.51 20.96
CA ASP A 144 -4.07 16.34 20.05
C ASP A 144 -3.83 15.62 18.72
N ILE A 145 -4.87 15.53 17.88
CA ILE A 145 -4.81 14.89 16.57
C ILE A 145 -3.69 15.49 15.69
N PRO A 146 -3.54 16.83 15.59
CA PRO A 146 -2.45 17.41 14.82
C PRO A 146 -1.07 17.02 15.36
N GLY A 147 -0.89 16.95 16.69
CA GLY A 147 0.34 16.50 17.32
C GLY A 147 0.65 15.04 17.04
N ALA A 148 -0.34 14.17 17.12
CA ALA A 148 -0.20 12.78 16.73
C ALA A 148 0.27 12.65 15.27
N LEU A 149 -0.41 13.29 14.31
CA LEU A 149 -0.06 13.22 12.90
C LEU A 149 1.33 13.82 12.57
N ARG A 150 1.78 14.86 13.28
CA ARG A 150 3.17 15.33 13.17
C ARG A 150 4.18 14.24 13.55
N ASN A 151 3.91 13.49 14.62
CA ASN A 151 4.77 12.39 15.03
C ASN A 151 4.69 11.18 14.10
N TYR A 152 3.51 10.88 13.56
CA TYR A 152 3.34 9.92 12.46
C TYR A 152 4.23 10.29 11.26
N ASP A 153 4.17 11.53 10.80
CA ASP A 153 4.97 12.01 9.66
C ASP A 153 6.47 11.84 9.92
N ILE A 154 6.95 12.21 11.11
CA ILE A 154 8.37 12.03 11.47
C ILE A 154 8.74 10.54 11.49
N ALA A 155 7.93 9.68 12.13
CA ALA A 155 8.18 8.25 12.21
C ALA A 155 8.24 7.60 10.82
N LEU A 156 7.27 7.90 9.96
CA LEU A 156 7.16 7.35 8.60
C LEU A 156 8.28 7.81 7.67
N ARG A 157 8.85 9.02 7.91
CA ARG A 157 10.03 9.50 7.16
C ARG A 157 11.34 8.91 7.64
N THR A 158 11.43 8.49 8.89
CA THR A 158 12.72 8.16 9.52
C THR A 158 12.92 6.69 9.82
N SER A 159 11.87 5.89 9.81
CA SER A 159 11.91 4.46 10.13
C SER A 159 11.30 3.62 9.01
N ARG A 160 12.03 2.61 8.55
CA ARG A 160 11.58 1.69 7.49
C ARG A 160 10.47 0.73 7.95
N ILE A 161 10.40 0.45 9.26
CA ILE A 161 9.38 -0.42 9.85
C ILE A 161 8.11 0.35 10.24
N ALA A 162 8.13 1.68 10.20
CA ALA A 162 6.99 2.50 10.60
C ALA A 162 5.73 2.24 9.76
N PRO A 163 5.77 2.09 8.43
CA PRO A 163 4.59 1.79 7.64
C PRO A 163 3.86 0.53 8.12
N ASP A 164 4.57 -0.56 8.37
CA ASP A 164 3.97 -1.84 8.78
C ASP A 164 3.24 -1.76 10.12
N LEU A 165 3.72 -0.91 11.03
CA LEU A 165 3.15 -0.74 12.37
C LEU A 165 2.09 0.37 12.43
N LEU A 166 2.29 1.45 11.69
CA LEU A 166 1.48 2.67 11.83
C LEU A 166 0.33 2.76 10.83
N PHE A 167 0.46 2.21 9.62
CA PHE A 167 -0.61 2.24 8.63
C PHE A 167 -1.86 1.50 9.10
N PRO A 168 -1.79 0.27 9.69
CA PRO A 168 -2.97 -0.40 10.21
C PRO A 168 -3.74 0.41 11.25
N VAL A 169 -3.03 1.11 12.14
CA VAL A 169 -3.65 1.98 13.14
C VAL A 169 -4.28 3.21 12.49
N LEU A 170 -3.56 3.84 11.58
CA LEU A 170 -4.02 5.06 10.92
C LEU A 170 -5.26 4.82 10.04
N ILE A 171 -5.33 3.69 9.31
CA ILE A 171 -6.51 3.35 8.50
C ILE A 171 -7.75 3.02 9.34
N SER A 172 -7.59 2.49 10.55
CA SER A 172 -8.70 2.29 11.48
C SER A 172 -9.25 3.63 12.00
N ALA A 173 -8.38 4.62 12.16
CA ALA A 173 -8.74 5.94 12.68
C ALA A 173 -9.43 6.85 11.65
N ILE A 174 -9.39 6.56 10.33
CA ILE A 174 -10.04 7.41 9.31
C ILE A 174 -11.58 7.40 9.37
N THR A 175 -12.17 6.49 10.13
CA THR A 175 -13.62 6.50 10.41
C THR A 175 -14.03 7.74 11.21
N ASP A 176 -13.15 8.27 12.05
CA ASP A 176 -13.34 9.54 12.75
C ASP A 176 -13.14 10.72 11.77
N ASP A 177 -14.17 11.59 11.68
CA ASP A 177 -14.18 12.74 10.78
C ASP A 177 -13.07 13.76 11.07
N LYS A 178 -12.72 13.94 12.36
CA LYS A 178 -11.66 14.89 12.77
C LYS A 178 -10.28 14.35 12.37
N VAL A 179 -10.05 13.05 12.58
CA VAL A 179 -8.81 12.39 12.18
C VAL A 179 -8.69 12.41 10.66
N ARG A 180 -9.76 12.06 9.93
CA ARG A 180 -9.77 12.07 8.46
C ARG A 180 -9.48 13.48 7.91
N ALA A 181 -10.14 14.51 8.43
CA ALA A 181 -9.90 15.88 8.01
C ALA A 181 -8.46 16.37 8.31
N ALA A 182 -7.88 15.96 9.43
CA ALA A 182 -6.50 16.27 9.78
C ALA A 182 -5.52 15.51 8.88
N LEU A 183 -5.79 14.23 8.59
CA LEU A 183 -4.98 13.42 7.69
C LEU A 183 -4.98 13.96 6.26
N VAL A 184 -6.14 14.42 5.76
CA VAL A 184 -6.23 15.12 4.45
C VAL A 184 -5.30 16.33 4.41
N ARG A 185 -5.25 17.14 5.48
CA ARG A 185 -4.31 18.26 5.56
C ARG A 185 -2.85 17.82 5.54
N THR A 186 -2.53 16.74 6.24
CA THR A 186 -1.18 16.18 6.27
C THR A 186 -0.78 15.65 4.90
N LEU A 187 -1.64 14.86 4.25
CA LEU A 187 -1.39 14.31 2.91
C LEU A 187 -1.32 15.40 1.83
N ALA A 188 -2.03 16.52 2.04
CA ALA A 188 -1.98 17.68 1.14
C ALA A 188 -0.58 18.33 1.07
N THR A 189 0.28 18.11 2.07
CA THR A 189 1.69 18.53 2.01
C THR A 189 2.58 17.59 1.19
N ARG A 190 2.01 16.53 0.60
CA ARG A 190 2.69 15.50 -0.19
C ARG A 190 3.91 14.88 0.52
N PRO A 191 3.72 14.32 1.73
CA PRO A 191 4.80 13.66 2.44
C PRO A 191 5.30 12.45 1.65
N ALA A 192 6.58 12.08 1.80
CA ALA A 192 7.20 10.99 1.05
C ALA A 192 6.51 9.61 1.21
N TRP A 193 5.78 9.41 2.30
CA TRP A 193 5.00 8.19 2.57
C TRP A 193 3.55 8.25 2.04
N GLY A 194 3.12 9.41 1.52
CA GLY A 194 1.72 9.65 1.15
C GLY A 194 1.19 8.67 0.10
N ASP A 195 1.92 8.48 -1.01
CA ASP A 195 1.50 7.58 -2.09
C ASP A 195 1.46 6.12 -1.62
N GLN A 196 2.43 5.69 -0.81
CA GLN A 196 2.44 4.36 -0.21
C GLN A 196 1.22 4.17 0.72
N PHE A 197 0.86 5.17 1.52
CA PHE A 197 -0.32 5.12 2.37
C PHE A 197 -1.61 5.06 1.55
N ILE A 198 -1.75 5.86 0.48
CA ILE A 198 -2.91 5.85 -0.41
C ILE A 198 -3.08 4.47 -1.05
N ALA A 199 -2.00 3.88 -1.56
CA ALA A 199 -2.01 2.53 -2.10
C ALA A 199 -2.40 1.48 -1.03
N TYR A 200 -1.86 1.61 0.19
CA TYR A 200 -2.17 0.70 1.28
C TYR A 200 -3.64 0.78 1.72
N VAL A 201 -4.19 1.99 1.91
CA VAL A 201 -5.57 2.17 2.38
C VAL A 201 -6.60 1.75 1.33
N SER A 202 -6.30 1.87 0.03
CA SER A 202 -7.20 1.45 -1.04
C SER A 202 -7.52 -0.05 -0.98
N GLY A 203 -6.54 -0.88 -0.63
CA GLY A 203 -6.70 -2.33 -0.52
C GLY A 203 -7.08 -2.85 0.88
N ASN A 204 -6.62 -2.17 1.95
CA ASN A 204 -6.64 -2.70 3.32
C ASN A 204 -7.53 -1.93 4.30
N GLY A 205 -8.09 -0.77 3.93
CA GLY A 205 -8.94 0.01 4.83
C GLY A 205 -10.16 -0.80 5.32
N PRO A 206 -10.42 -0.90 6.63
CA PRO A 206 -11.53 -1.72 7.15
C PRO A 206 -12.91 -1.18 6.75
N ASP A 207 -13.03 0.12 6.54
CA ASP A 207 -14.24 0.79 6.05
C ASP A 207 -13.97 1.43 4.67
N ALA A 208 -14.50 0.78 3.63
CA ALA A 208 -14.35 1.27 2.25
C ALA A 208 -15.08 2.61 2.03
N SER A 209 -16.21 2.86 2.72
CA SER A 209 -16.91 4.15 2.62
C SER A 209 -16.11 5.29 3.27
N ALA A 210 -15.43 5.04 4.41
CA ALA A 210 -14.53 6.03 5.01
C ALA A 210 -13.32 6.29 4.11
N THR A 211 -12.80 5.26 3.44
CA THR A 211 -11.71 5.40 2.44
C THR A 211 -12.17 6.24 1.25
N ALA A 212 -13.39 6.04 0.75
CA ALA A 212 -13.95 6.85 -0.34
C ALA A 212 -14.04 8.34 0.06
N ARG A 213 -14.57 8.62 1.26
CA ARG A 213 -14.62 10.00 1.78
C ARG A 213 -13.23 10.64 1.94
N LEU A 214 -12.23 9.85 2.34
CA LEU A 214 -10.84 10.31 2.39
C LEU A 214 -10.34 10.70 0.99
N PHE A 215 -10.55 9.84 0.00
CA PHE A 215 -10.10 10.05 -1.37
C PHE A 215 -10.81 11.20 -2.06
N GLU A 216 -12.13 11.33 -1.88
CA GLU A 216 -12.91 12.49 -2.35
C GLU A 216 -12.34 13.80 -1.79
N ALA A 217 -12.06 13.84 -0.48
CA ALA A 217 -11.49 15.00 0.17
C ALA A 217 -10.06 15.34 -0.30
N LEU A 218 -9.24 14.31 -0.62
CA LEU A 218 -7.91 14.48 -1.21
C LEU A 218 -7.99 15.03 -2.62
N GLN A 219 -8.94 14.54 -3.42
CA GLN A 219 -9.16 15.02 -4.79
C GLN A 219 -9.58 16.50 -4.83
N GLN A 220 -10.44 16.94 -3.90
CA GLN A 220 -10.80 18.36 -3.73
C GLN A 220 -9.59 19.24 -3.40
N ARG A 221 -8.48 18.64 -2.93
CA ARG A 221 -7.20 19.31 -2.68
C ARG A 221 -6.18 19.13 -3.80
N GLY A 222 -6.60 18.62 -4.96
CA GLY A 222 -5.73 18.38 -6.11
C GLY A 222 -4.77 17.20 -5.95
N ILE A 223 -5.11 16.25 -5.08
CA ILE A 223 -4.36 15.00 -4.91
C ILE A 223 -5.15 13.88 -5.56
N ALA A 224 -4.82 13.60 -6.81
CA ALA A 224 -5.42 12.49 -7.55
C ALA A 224 -4.89 11.15 -7.00
N GLN A 225 -5.76 10.16 -6.96
CA GLN A 225 -5.39 8.78 -6.68
C GLN A 225 -4.95 8.09 -7.97
N SER A 226 -4.07 7.09 -7.86
CA SER A 226 -3.72 6.25 -9.00
C SER A 226 -4.93 5.46 -9.50
N GLU A 227 -4.93 5.07 -10.77
CA GLU A 227 -5.97 4.20 -11.35
C GLU A 227 -6.11 2.91 -10.52
N GLY A 228 -4.99 2.28 -10.12
CA GLY A 228 -5.02 1.07 -9.29
C GLY A 228 -5.66 1.29 -7.92
N ALA A 229 -5.41 2.42 -7.26
CA ALA A 229 -6.07 2.76 -5.99
C ALA A 229 -7.57 2.99 -6.18
N THR A 230 -7.96 3.64 -7.26
CA THR A 230 -9.36 3.86 -7.64
C THR A 230 -10.06 2.53 -7.92
N ALA A 231 -9.48 1.69 -8.76
CA ALA A 231 -10.02 0.37 -9.10
C ALA A 231 -10.19 -0.53 -7.86
N ALA A 232 -9.17 -0.59 -7.01
CA ALA A 232 -9.21 -1.36 -5.77
C ALA A 232 -10.33 -0.90 -4.83
N LEU A 233 -10.48 0.42 -4.65
CA LEU A 233 -11.54 0.97 -3.80
C LEU A 233 -12.93 0.72 -4.37
N VAL A 234 -13.14 0.93 -5.68
CA VAL A 234 -14.42 0.64 -6.34
C VAL A 234 -14.79 -0.84 -6.19
N SER A 235 -13.85 -1.75 -6.44
CA SER A 235 -14.06 -3.19 -6.27
C SER A 235 -14.46 -3.55 -4.84
N ARG A 236 -13.81 -2.98 -3.83
CA ARG A 236 -14.12 -3.21 -2.41
C ARG A 236 -15.49 -2.66 -2.00
N LEU A 237 -15.88 -1.49 -2.52
CA LEU A 237 -17.20 -0.94 -2.28
C LEU A 237 -18.29 -1.81 -2.90
N LEU A 238 -18.07 -2.29 -4.12
CA LEU A 238 -19.01 -3.19 -4.80
C LEU A 238 -19.13 -4.54 -4.10
N SER A 239 -18.02 -5.18 -3.73
CA SER A 239 -18.03 -6.45 -2.99
C SER A 239 -18.67 -6.34 -1.60
N GLY A 240 -18.58 -5.16 -0.98
CA GLY A 240 -19.26 -4.83 0.27
C GLY A 240 -20.74 -4.42 0.11
N GLY A 241 -21.30 -4.49 -1.10
CA GLY A 241 -22.71 -4.09 -1.38
C GLY A 241 -22.93 -2.57 -1.34
N LYS A 242 -21.87 -1.76 -1.31
CA LYS A 242 -21.94 -0.29 -1.24
C LYS A 242 -21.95 0.36 -2.63
N VAL A 243 -22.89 -0.06 -3.47
CA VAL A 243 -22.94 0.32 -4.90
C VAL A 243 -23.08 1.83 -5.07
N GLU A 244 -23.88 2.49 -4.25
CA GLU A 244 -24.06 3.94 -4.29
C GLU A 244 -22.77 4.70 -3.95
N ASP A 245 -22.05 4.25 -2.91
CA ASP A 245 -20.75 4.83 -2.54
C ASP A 245 -19.70 4.60 -3.65
N ALA A 246 -19.71 3.41 -4.26
CA ALA A 246 -18.82 3.08 -5.37
C ALA A 246 -19.06 4.00 -6.57
N TRP A 247 -20.33 4.21 -6.94
CA TRP A 247 -20.65 5.11 -8.05
C TRP A 247 -20.36 6.57 -7.72
N ARG A 248 -20.70 7.04 -6.52
CA ARG A 248 -20.40 8.40 -6.09
C ARG A 248 -18.91 8.70 -6.19
N TYR A 249 -18.08 7.79 -5.65
CA TYR A 249 -16.63 7.93 -5.75
C TYR A 249 -16.16 7.87 -7.21
N TYR A 250 -16.61 6.88 -8.00
CA TYR A 250 -16.24 6.75 -9.40
C TYR A 250 -16.62 8.02 -10.21
N SER A 251 -17.81 8.54 -10.03
CA SER A 251 -18.26 9.78 -10.71
C SER A 251 -17.51 11.03 -10.25
N SER A 252 -16.94 11.04 -9.07
CA SER A 252 -16.11 12.15 -8.59
C SER A 252 -14.76 12.21 -9.32
N VAL A 253 -14.20 11.05 -9.71
CA VAL A 253 -12.93 10.95 -10.44
C VAL A 253 -13.12 10.95 -11.97
N HIS A 254 -14.34 10.70 -12.46
CA HIS A 254 -14.71 10.69 -13.87
C HIS A 254 -15.89 11.67 -14.12
N PRO A 255 -15.61 12.99 -14.22
CA PRO A 255 -16.68 14.00 -14.38
C PRO A 255 -17.47 13.76 -15.67
N GLY A 256 -18.79 13.96 -15.61
CA GLY A 256 -19.69 13.85 -16.75
C GLY A 256 -20.21 12.43 -17.04
N VAL A 257 -19.86 11.41 -16.25
CA VAL A 257 -20.46 10.08 -16.40
C VAL A 257 -21.91 10.05 -15.93
N ASP A 258 -22.77 9.37 -16.69
CA ASP A 258 -24.17 9.13 -16.34
C ASP A 258 -24.36 7.62 -16.07
N ARG A 259 -24.90 7.27 -14.88
CA ARG A 259 -25.13 5.87 -14.52
C ARG A 259 -26.10 5.14 -15.45
N ARG A 260 -26.93 5.89 -16.21
CA ARG A 260 -27.90 5.34 -17.17
C ARG A 260 -27.25 4.93 -18.51
N LEU A 261 -25.98 5.21 -18.70
CA LEU A 261 -25.24 4.95 -19.93
C LEU A 261 -24.08 4.00 -19.68
N SER A 262 -23.76 3.16 -20.66
CA SER A 262 -22.44 2.51 -20.68
C SER A 262 -21.34 3.56 -20.83
N ARG A 263 -20.19 3.33 -20.19
CA ARG A 263 -19.04 4.22 -20.27
C ARG A 263 -18.17 3.83 -21.46
N ASP A 264 -17.46 4.84 -21.99
CA ASP A 264 -16.47 4.63 -23.06
C ASP A 264 -16.98 3.79 -24.22
N SER A 265 -18.05 4.25 -24.85
CA SER A 265 -18.74 3.53 -25.94
C SER A 265 -17.89 3.32 -27.20
N GLU A 266 -16.76 4.00 -27.33
CA GLU A 266 -15.84 3.96 -28.48
C GLU A 266 -14.43 3.52 -28.10
N PHE A 267 -14.26 2.94 -26.91
CA PHE A 267 -13.00 2.36 -26.37
C PHE A 267 -11.81 3.32 -26.40
N VAL A 268 -12.04 4.60 -26.15
CA VAL A 268 -11.00 5.64 -26.19
C VAL A 268 -10.25 5.83 -24.88
N ALA A 269 -10.81 5.39 -23.77
CA ALA A 269 -10.20 5.53 -22.46
C ALA A 269 -8.89 4.71 -22.37
N ASN A 270 -7.78 5.39 -22.04
CA ASN A 270 -6.46 4.76 -21.89
C ASN A 270 -6.19 4.45 -20.43
N LEU A 271 -6.78 3.38 -19.90
CA LEU A 271 -6.62 2.93 -18.54
C LEU A 271 -5.68 1.72 -18.49
N THR A 272 -4.72 1.77 -17.57
CA THR A 272 -3.83 0.64 -17.27
C THR A 272 -4.46 -0.29 -16.23
N ASN A 273 -5.21 0.29 -15.30
CA ASN A 273 -5.92 -0.43 -14.24
C ASN A 273 -7.39 0.00 -14.21
N PRO A 274 -8.23 -0.54 -15.11
CA PRO A 274 -9.63 -0.18 -15.16
C PRO A 274 -10.37 -0.63 -13.89
N SER A 275 -11.31 0.19 -13.41
CA SER A 275 -12.24 -0.21 -12.35
C SER A 275 -13.33 -1.13 -12.89
N SER A 276 -14.13 -1.74 -12.02
CA SER A 276 -15.27 -2.57 -12.47
C SER A 276 -16.29 -1.79 -13.31
N PHE A 277 -16.36 -0.47 -13.18
CA PHE A 277 -17.24 0.36 -13.99
C PHE A 277 -16.67 0.69 -15.38
N ASP A 278 -15.41 0.41 -15.64
CA ASP A 278 -14.75 0.56 -16.92
C ASP A 278 -14.79 -0.76 -17.70
N TRP A 279 -14.35 -0.75 -18.96
CA TRP A 279 -14.21 -1.99 -19.73
C TRP A 279 -13.06 -2.82 -19.19
N ASN A 280 -13.37 -4.03 -18.77
CA ASN A 280 -12.43 -5.03 -18.29
C ASN A 280 -12.34 -6.19 -19.29
N LEU A 281 -11.14 -6.52 -19.70
CA LEU A 281 -10.88 -7.72 -20.48
C LEU A 281 -11.06 -8.93 -19.56
N VAL A 282 -11.90 -9.87 -19.98
CA VAL A 282 -12.13 -11.12 -19.26
C VAL A 282 -11.52 -12.21 -20.14
N GLY A 283 -10.34 -12.70 -19.78
CA GLY A 283 -9.63 -13.70 -20.56
C GLY A 283 -9.45 -14.99 -19.80
N ASP A 284 -9.92 -16.10 -20.35
CA ASP A 284 -9.44 -17.43 -19.99
C ASP A 284 -8.18 -17.76 -20.81
N SER A 285 -7.37 -18.70 -20.32
CA SER A 285 -6.15 -19.13 -20.99
C SER A 285 -6.45 -19.63 -22.41
N GLY A 286 -5.92 -18.93 -23.40
CA GLY A 286 -6.08 -19.25 -24.81
C GLY A 286 -6.98 -18.29 -25.60
N ILE A 287 -7.74 -17.40 -24.94
CA ILE A 287 -8.52 -16.35 -25.60
C ILE A 287 -7.65 -15.10 -25.72
N LEU A 288 -7.52 -14.57 -26.93
CA LEU A 288 -6.86 -13.30 -27.18
C LEU A 288 -7.91 -12.19 -27.26
N ALA A 289 -7.83 -11.23 -26.35
CA ALA A 289 -8.70 -10.07 -26.34
C ALA A 289 -7.86 -8.82 -26.02
N THR A 290 -8.08 -7.73 -26.77
CA THR A 290 -7.34 -6.48 -26.58
C THR A 290 -8.18 -5.27 -26.97
N ILE A 291 -7.95 -4.15 -26.33
CA ILE A 291 -8.47 -2.84 -26.75
C ILE A 291 -7.32 -2.08 -27.42
N GLN A 292 -7.42 -1.90 -28.74
CA GLN A 292 -6.48 -1.13 -29.54
C GLN A 292 -7.03 0.29 -29.70
N ARG A 293 -6.19 1.29 -29.46
CA ARG A 293 -6.56 2.70 -29.54
C ARG A 293 -5.89 3.35 -30.74
N GLY A 294 -6.65 4.11 -31.51
CA GLY A 294 -6.19 4.84 -32.67
C GLY A 294 -6.66 6.31 -32.64
N GLU A 295 -6.23 7.10 -33.62
CA GLU A 295 -6.57 8.53 -33.73
C GLU A 295 -8.08 8.79 -33.90
N ARG A 296 -8.86 7.82 -34.38
CA ARG A 296 -10.29 7.95 -34.68
C ARG A 296 -11.20 7.15 -33.77
N GLY A 297 -10.73 6.74 -32.62
CA GLY A 297 -11.44 5.89 -31.66
C GLY A 297 -10.67 4.61 -31.35
N GLY A 298 -11.22 3.79 -30.45
CA GLY A 298 -10.67 2.51 -30.09
C GLY A 298 -11.42 1.34 -30.75
N ILE A 299 -10.81 0.19 -30.74
CA ILE A 299 -11.38 -1.06 -31.24
C ILE A 299 -11.09 -2.13 -30.20
N PHE A 300 -12.13 -2.83 -29.76
CA PHE A 300 -11.99 -4.07 -29.06
C PHE A 300 -11.83 -5.21 -30.08
N ASP A 301 -10.71 -5.91 -30.03
CA ASP A 301 -10.34 -7.01 -30.95
C ASP A 301 -10.30 -8.30 -30.16
N PHE A 302 -10.86 -9.38 -30.71
CA PHE A 302 -10.86 -10.70 -30.08
C PHE A 302 -10.63 -11.86 -31.06
N SER A 303 -9.95 -12.88 -30.53
CA SER A 303 -9.74 -14.15 -31.23
C SER A 303 -9.85 -15.31 -30.24
N VAL A 304 -10.81 -16.18 -30.46
CA VAL A 304 -11.14 -17.32 -29.59
C VAL A 304 -10.87 -18.60 -30.37
N PRO A 305 -10.01 -19.50 -29.90
CA PRO A 305 -9.73 -20.78 -30.52
C PRO A 305 -10.99 -21.65 -30.71
N PRO A 306 -10.99 -22.62 -31.65
CA PRO A 306 -12.05 -23.60 -31.76
C PRO A 306 -12.33 -24.30 -30.44
N SER A 307 -13.57 -24.70 -30.21
CA SER A 307 -14.06 -25.39 -29.01
C SER A 307 -13.99 -24.59 -27.69
N LEU A 308 -13.46 -23.38 -27.72
CA LEU A 308 -13.51 -22.47 -26.57
C LEU A 308 -14.67 -21.48 -26.72
N GLY A 309 -15.18 -21.07 -25.60
CA GLY A 309 -16.19 -20.02 -25.47
C GLY A 309 -16.09 -19.40 -24.07
N GLY A 310 -16.69 -18.23 -23.88
CA GLY A 310 -16.67 -17.58 -22.59
C GLY A 310 -16.74 -16.06 -22.70
N PRO A 311 -16.62 -15.36 -21.57
CA PRO A 311 -16.64 -13.91 -21.52
C PRO A 311 -15.37 -13.33 -22.14
N LEU A 312 -15.52 -12.25 -22.89
CA LEU A 312 -14.44 -11.54 -23.58
C LEU A 312 -14.19 -10.15 -22.98
N LEU A 313 -15.28 -9.44 -22.74
CA LEU A 313 -15.26 -8.06 -22.30
C LEU A 313 -16.43 -7.81 -21.33
N GLU A 314 -16.20 -7.12 -20.25
CA GLU A 314 -17.21 -6.86 -19.22
C GLU A 314 -17.17 -5.42 -18.74
N GLN A 315 -18.35 -4.89 -18.40
CA GLN A 315 -18.51 -3.60 -17.72
C GLN A 315 -19.65 -3.70 -16.70
N THR A 316 -19.35 -3.41 -15.44
CA THR A 316 -20.38 -3.29 -14.41
C THR A 316 -21.25 -2.07 -14.64
N GLN A 317 -22.54 -2.20 -14.49
CA GLN A 317 -23.56 -1.17 -14.67
C GLN A 317 -24.30 -0.94 -13.34
N TRP A 318 -24.72 0.32 -13.12
CA TRP A 318 -25.62 0.67 -12.01
C TRP A 318 -26.84 1.39 -12.57
N LEU A 319 -27.65 0.64 -13.33
CA LEU A 319 -28.81 1.18 -14.06
C LEU A 319 -30.04 1.26 -13.15
N PRO A 320 -30.77 2.37 -13.18
CA PRO A 320 -32.14 2.41 -12.63
C PRO A 320 -33.05 1.38 -13.31
N PRO A 321 -34.12 0.93 -12.62
CA PRO A 321 -35.13 0.10 -13.27
C PRO A 321 -35.70 0.76 -14.52
N GLY A 322 -35.84 -0.01 -15.60
CA GLY A 322 -36.32 0.53 -16.86
C GLY A 322 -35.99 -0.33 -18.08
N VAL A 323 -36.29 0.20 -19.26
CA VAL A 323 -35.96 -0.41 -20.53
C VAL A 323 -34.78 0.30 -21.15
N TYR A 324 -33.80 -0.48 -21.61
CA TYR A 324 -32.55 0.00 -22.20
C TYR A 324 -32.36 -0.57 -23.60
N ILE A 325 -31.72 0.20 -24.46
CA ILE A 325 -31.27 -0.22 -25.79
C ILE A 325 -29.75 -0.39 -25.74
N LEU A 326 -29.28 -1.54 -26.16
CA LEU A 326 -27.89 -1.74 -26.56
C LEU A 326 -27.79 -1.61 -28.06
N GLU A 327 -26.92 -0.75 -28.54
CA GLU A 327 -26.61 -0.56 -29.93
C GLU A 327 -25.10 -0.55 -30.14
N GLY A 328 -24.63 -1.06 -31.28
CA GLY A 328 -23.22 -1.06 -31.57
C GLY A 328 -22.89 -1.45 -33.00
N HIS A 329 -21.60 -1.61 -33.24
CA HIS A 329 -21.07 -1.95 -34.57
C HIS A 329 -19.88 -2.89 -34.42
N SER A 330 -19.90 -3.98 -35.24
CA SER A 330 -18.85 -4.99 -35.35
C SER A 330 -18.20 -4.99 -36.71
N ILE A 331 -16.98 -5.49 -36.76
CA ILE A 331 -16.20 -5.66 -37.99
C ILE A 331 -15.58 -7.06 -37.98
N GLY A 332 -15.61 -7.76 -39.10
CA GLY A 332 -14.93 -9.06 -39.25
C GLY A 332 -15.54 -10.23 -38.47
N VAL A 333 -16.74 -10.07 -37.92
CA VAL A 333 -17.50 -11.18 -37.35
C VAL A 333 -18.09 -11.97 -38.52
N ASN A 334 -17.69 -13.23 -38.67
CA ASN A 334 -18.12 -14.07 -39.80
C ASN A 334 -18.30 -15.53 -39.35
N GLN A 335 -19.15 -15.75 -38.36
CA GLN A 335 -19.50 -17.08 -37.86
C GLN A 335 -20.91 -17.48 -38.30
N PRO A 336 -21.23 -18.79 -38.29
CA PRO A 336 -22.60 -19.26 -38.43
C PRO A 336 -23.52 -18.70 -37.32
N ASP A 337 -24.79 -18.53 -37.63
CA ASP A 337 -25.79 -17.96 -36.71
C ASP A 337 -25.81 -18.63 -35.33
N THR A 338 -25.52 -19.94 -35.28
CA THR A 338 -25.50 -20.72 -34.03
C THR A 338 -24.32 -20.41 -33.13
N THR A 339 -23.23 -19.85 -33.69
CA THR A 339 -21.96 -19.57 -32.97
C THR A 339 -21.59 -18.09 -32.92
N LEU A 340 -22.48 -17.20 -33.37
CA LEU A 340 -22.31 -15.76 -33.25
C LEU A 340 -22.09 -15.32 -31.82
N PRO A 341 -21.15 -14.39 -31.56
CA PRO A 341 -20.98 -13.78 -30.23
C PRO A 341 -22.22 -12.96 -29.87
N TYR A 342 -22.40 -12.74 -28.56
CA TYR A 342 -23.57 -12.01 -28.08
C TYR A 342 -23.26 -11.20 -26.83
N TRP A 343 -23.91 -10.09 -26.70
CA TRP A 343 -23.97 -9.32 -25.46
C TRP A 343 -25.05 -9.88 -24.57
N VAL A 344 -24.74 -10.02 -23.29
CA VAL A 344 -25.69 -10.42 -22.26
C VAL A 344 -25.64 -9.41 -21.12
N LEU A 345 -26.80 -9.08 -20.58
CA LEU A 345 -26.92 -8.31 -19.36
C LEU A 345 -27.37 -9.25 -18.24
N HIS A 346 -26.56 -9.39 -17.22
CA HIS A 346 -26.88 -10.17 -16.01
C HIS A 346 -27.19 -9.25 -14.84
N CYS A 347 -28.09 -9.66 -13.97
CA CYS A 347 -28.26 -9.09 -12.67
C CYS A 347 -27.34 -9.78 -11.67
N GLY A 348 -26.52 -9.01 -10.93
CA GLY A 348 -25.72 -9.47 -9.80
C GLY A 348 -25.27 -10.93 -9.83
N GLU A 349 -26.07 -11.81 -9.23
CA GLU A 349 -25.77 -13.23 -9.05
C GLU A 349 -26.09 -14.13 -10.27
N GLY A 350 -26.15 -13.58 -11.49
CA GLY A 350 -26.20 -14.36 -12.72
C GLY A 350 -27.59 -14.50 -13.36
N ARG A 351 -28.65 -13.87 -12.85
CA ARG A 351 -29.94 -13.83 -13.53
C ARG A 351 -29.84 -13.04 -14.83
N GLU A 352 -30.06 -13.70 -15.96
CA GLU A 352 -30.04 -13.08 -17.28
C GLU A 352 -31.23 -12.15 -17.50
N LEU A 353 -30.98 -10.92 -17.93
CA LEU A 353 -31.98 -9.90 -18.25
C LEU A 353 -32.24 -9.80 -19.76
N GLY A 354 -31.48 -10.53 -20.57
CA GLY A 354 -31.63 -10.62 -22.01
C GLY A 354 -30.29 -10.77 -22.74
N ARG A 355 -30.39 -11.01 -24.07
CA ARG A 355 -29.24 -11.15 -24.97
C ARG A 355 -29.41 -10.30 -26.23
N VAL A 356 -28.32 -9.83 -26.77
CA VAL A 356 -28.24 -9.16 -28.09
C VAL A 356 -27.15 -9.83 -28.89
N VAL A 357 -27.53 -10.57 -29.92
CA VAL A 357 -26.60 -11.25 -30.82
C VAL A 357 -25.86 -10.20 -31.67
N VAL A 358 -24.55 -10.37 -31.81
CA VAL A 358 -23.73 -9.62 -32.77
C VAL A 358 -23.81 -10.36 -34.11
N PRO A 359 -24.47 -9.79 -35.12
CA PRO A 359 -24.65 -10.49 -36.41
C PRO A 359 -23.32 -10.63 -37.16
N ALA A 360 -23.29 -11.49 -38.18
CA ALA A 360 -22.18 -11.48 -39.15
C ALA A 360 -22.03 -10.06 -39.74
N SER A 361 -20.80 -9.56 -39.81
CA SER A 361 -20.55 -8.15 -40.17
C SER A 361 -20.97 -7.79 -41.60
N GLU A 362 -21.18 -8.77 -42.44
CA GLU A 362 -21.76 -8.59 -43.76
C GLU A 362 -23.27 -8.28 -43.73
N GLN A 363 -23.95 -8.71 -42.65
CA GLN A 363 -25.34 -8.38 -42.39
C GLN A 363 -25.46 -7.02 -41.73
N ASP A 364 -26.41 -6.21 -42.12
CA ASP A 364 -26.69 -4.87 -41.59
C ASP A 364 -25.46 -3.96 -41.39
N ASN A 365 -24.43 -4.18 -42.24
CA ASN A 365 -23.11 -3.53 -42.10
C ASN A 365 -22.52 -3.64 -40.68
N GLY A 366 -22.65 -4.80 -40.04
CA GLY A 366 -22.14 -5.05 -38.70
C GLY A 366 -22.91 -4.33 -37.55
N ARG A 367 -24.04 -3.69 -37.84
CA ARG A 367 -24.84 -3.01 -36.82
C ARG A 367 -25.65 -4.03 -36.05
N PHE A 368 -25.63 -3.90 -34.70
CA PHE A 368 -26.50 -4.67 -33.83
C PHE A 368 -27.30 -3.73 -32.92
N VAL A 369 -28.52 -4.16 -32.61
CA VAL A 369 -29.42 -3.45 -31.72
C VAL A 369 -30.29 -4.47 -30.95
N GLY A 370 -30.51 -4.22 -29.69
CA GLY A 370 -31.41 -5.02 -28.87
C GLY A 370 -31.87 -4.30 -27.60
N ARG A 371 -32.75 -4.93 -26.85
CA ARG A 371 -33.36 -4.30 -25.67
C ARG A 371 -33.16 -5.18 -24.44
N PHE A 372 -32.93 -4.52 -23.31
CA PHE A 372 -32.90 -5.11 -21.98
C PHE A 372 -33.96 -4.49 -21.09
N ARG A 373 -34.50 -5.27 -20.18
CA ARG A 373 -35.37 -4.77 -19.11
C ARG A 373 -34.68 -4.98 -17.77
N VAL A 374 -34.36 -3.89 -17.08
CA VAL A 374 -33.80 -3.91 -15.73
C VAL A 374 -34.94 -3.82 -14.74
N PRO A 375 -35.17 -4.84 -13.89
CA PRO A 375 -36.23 -4.84 -12.87
C PRO A 375 -35.76 -4.10 -11.60
N ALA A 376 -36.72 -3.79 -10.72
CA ALA A 376 -36.42 -3.03 -9.48
C ALA A 376 -35.53 -3.80 -8.46
N ASP A 377 -35.59 -5.12 -8.51
CA ASP A 377 -34.86 -6.04 -7.62
C ASP A 377 -33.43 -6.35 -8.13
N CYS A 378 -32.93 -5.61 -9.10
CA CYS A 378 -31.61 -5.78 -9.70
C CYS A 378 -30.75 -4.51 -9.50
N PRO A 379 -30.09 -4.35 -8.34
CA PRO A 379 -29.38 -3.12 -8.01
C PRO A 379 -28.08 -2.94 -8.80
N ILE A 380 -27.49 -4.02 -9.33
CA ILE A 380 -26.24 -3.99 -10.10
C ILE A 380 -26.33 -4.97 -11.27
N GLN A 381 -25.79 -4.61 -12.39
CA GLN A 381 -25.79 -5.42 -13.59
C GLN A 381 -24.39 -5.55 -14.17
N HIS A 382 -24.14 -6.65 -14.89
CA HIS A 382 -22.92 -6.89 -15.66
C HIS A 382 -23.28 -7.00 -17.14
N LEU A 383 -22.75 -6.10 -17.94
CA LEU A 383 -22.84 -6.16 -19.41
C LEU A 383 -21.60 -6.87 -19.94
N THR A 384 -21.78 -8.06 -20.49
CA THR A 384 -20.69 -8.94 -20.89
C THR A 384 -20.83 -9.34 -22.38
N LEU A 385 -19.75 -9.25 -23.13
CA LEU A 385 -19.65 -9.86 -24.46
C LEU A 385 -19.18 -11.31 -24.30
N MET A 386 -19.95 -12.23 -24.86
CA MET A 386 -19.71 -13.68 -24.80
C MET A 386 -19.36 -14.23 -26.16
N ALA A 387 -18.31 -15.02 -26.26
CA ALA A 387 -18.05 -15.90 -27.40
C ALA A 387 -18.70 -17.27 -27.19
N ARG A 388 -19.19 -17.87 -28.24
CA ARG A 388 -19.63 -19.26 -28.25
C ARG A 388 -18.53 -20.16 -28.79
N ALA A 389 -18.43 -21.38 -28.29
CA ALA A 389 -17.59 -22.41 -28.88
C ALA A 389 -18.06 -22.69 -30.28
N THR A 390 -17.13 -22.94 -31.18
CA THR A 390 -17.38 -23.30 -32.58
C THR A 390 -16.56 -24.53 -32.98
N GLU A 391 -17.10 -25.32 -33.90
CA GLU A 391 -16.37 -26.44 -34.52
C GLU A 391 -15.52 -25.97 -35.72
N GLN A 392 -15.62 -24.72 -36.14
CA GLN A 392 -14.81 -24.16 -37.22
C GLN A 392 -13.35 -24.09 -36.81
N MET A 393 -12.46 -24.59 -37.65
CA MET A 393 -11.01 -24.62 -37.40
C MET A 393 -10.38 -23.24 -37.19
N THR A 394 -11.00 -22.19 -37.71
CA THR A 394 -10.55 -20.79 -37.57
C THR A 394 -10.94 -20.14 -36.23
N GLY A 395 -11.76 -20.82 -35.41
CA GLY A 395 -12.30 -20.26 -34.19
C GLY A 395 -13.26 -19.09 -34.43
N THR A 396 -13.44 -18.26 -33.41
CA THR A 396 -14.30 -17.05 -33.44
C THR A 396 -13.43 -15.79 -33.36
N THR A 397 -13.48 -14.97 -34.42
CA THR A 397 -12.75 -13.67 -34.44
C THR A 397 -13.71 -12.53 -34.74
N GLY A 398 -13.34 -11.33 -34.33
CA GLY A 398 -14.08 -10.13 -34.65
C GLY A 398 -13.59 -8.90 -33.88
N GLN A 399 -14.12 -7.77 -34.27
CA GLN A 399 -13.84 -6.48 -33.69
C GLN A 399 -15.14 -5.75 -33.35
N ILE A 400 -15.14 -5.02 -32.22
CA ILE A 400 -16.23 -4.09 -31.86
C ILE A 400 -15.59 -2.70 -31.76
N ASN A 401 -16.05 -1.79 -32.59
CA ASN A 401 -15.55 -0.40 -32.55
C ASN A 401 -16.52 0.56 -31.83
N ARG A 402 -17.75 0.11 -31.57
CA ARG A 402 -18.73 0.89 -30.82
C ARG A 402 -19.71 -0.03 -30.10
N VAL A 403 -19.98 0.26 -28.84
CA VAL A 403 -21.06 -0.36 -28.07
C VAL A 403 -21.63 0.66 -27.06
N ARG A 404 -22.93 0.89 -27.12
CA ARG A 404 -23.60 1.89 -26.27
C ARG A 404 -24.89 1.31 -25.67
N LEU A 405 -24.96 1.31 -24.35
CA LEU A 405 -26.19 1.03 -23.61
C LEU A 405 -26.81 2.35 -23.16
N ARG A 406 -28.10 2.57 -23.45
CA ARG A 406 -28.80 3.80 -23.09
C ARG A 406 -30.29 3.51 -22.79
N PRO A 407 -30.99 4.34 -22.00
CA PRO A 407 -32.41 4.16 -21.72
C PRO A 407 -33.25 4.39 -23.01
N VAL A 408 -34.40 3.73 -23.07
CA VAL A 408 -35.45 3.98 -24.07
C VAL A 408 -36.26 5.21 -23.61
N GLY A 409 -36.26 6.25 -24.39
CA GLY A 409 -36.86 7.54 -24.04
C GLY A 409 -35.80 8.51 -23.48
N LYS A 410 -36.14 9.80 -23.53
CA LYS A 410 -35.24 10.88 -23.09
C LYS A 410 -34.73 10.73 -21.68
#